data_b140d29752f5821b09dba86e708f89e2
#
_entry.id   b140d29752f5821b09dba86e708f89e2
#
_cell.length_a   1.000
_cell.length_b   1.000
_cell.length_c   1.000
_cell.angle_alpha   90.00
_cell.angle_beta   90.00
_cell.angle_gamma   90.00
#
_symmetry.space_group_name_H-M   'P 1'
#
loop_
_entity.id
_entity.type
_entity.pdbx_description
1 polymer ?
#
loop_
_entity_poly.entity_id
_entity_poly.type
_entity_poly.pdbx_seq_one_letter_code
_entity_poly.pdbx_strand_id
1 'polypeptide(L)'
;MKKQMLSAMALACLMTTQTLPAYGAAMEAMPAMKESVPQTAAPAKEDLTTAIEKAKATLAIDSAIWDVFSYDSYDSGDGLRWSLNWRQSGDTKPQLSATIDENGVIRSYNYYRPMNVSGLAAIRQTQAAQTADRFVAQVAPNYAASLQRLPESAIYQGGNSFRFAYQQQHDGVPVAEGTVEVRVDRYTGSVTSFDVNDQVNCADQAWPDKSKAISAQAAQKALLDELGVELVYLGHYDYDTETYSAYPAYRPAQSDKVLDAVTGKAITLEQSPFRPYAKNASAAEGAEDRDAGGLSPAERAAVESNAQLLTQEDAVNKLRQITGAGTDFAVQNAALTSAAYEKNRYVWRIYLQSEQKQSVSGTIDAQTGQLLGFSRYESGSERLAEPQSQAQADQAVAAFLQ
;
A
#
# COMPACT_ATOMS: atom_id res chain seq x y z
N MET A 1 21.71 8.81 50.68
CA MET A 1 22.97 8.01 50.66
C MET A 1 22.64 6.54 50.53
N LYS A 2 23.11 5.90 49.50
CA LYS A 2 23.37 4.52 49.11
C LYS A 2 22.84 4.28 47.71
N LYS A 3 23.67 4.49 46.75
CA LYS A 3 24.65 3.65 46.03
C LYS A 3 23.95 2.64 45.09
N GLN A 4 24.14 2.99 43.85
CA GLN A 4 24.00 2.18 42.63
C GLN A 4 24.67 0.82 42.70
N MET A 5 24.05 -0.18 42.07
CA MET A 5 24.81 -1.33 41.53
C MET A 5 24.20 -1.66 40.12
N LEU A 6 24.98 -1.35 39.12
CA LEU A 6 24.86 -1.91 37.78
C LEU A 6 25.26 -3.38 37.84
N SER A 7 24.47 -4.26 37.27
CA SER A 7 24.94 -5.61 36.86
C SER A 7 24.70 -5.75 35.36
N ALA A 8 25.77 -5.66 34.61
CA ALA A 8 25.84 -6.07 33.23
C ALA A 8 25.87 -7.60 33.14
N MET A 9 24.85 -8.20 32.49
CA MET A 9 24.86 -9.59 32.14
C MET A 9 25.18 -9.71 30.66
N ALA A 10 26.41 -10.12 30.36
CA ALA A 10 26.83 -10.47 29.00
C ALA A 10 26.27 -11.86 28.66
N LEU A 11 25.39 -11.90 27.66
CA LEU A 11 24.88 -13.17 27.10
C LEU A 11 25.80 -13.59 25.96
N ALA A 12 26.62 -14.64 26.21
CA ALA A 12 27.44 -15.28 25.19
C ALA A 12 26.56 -16.19 24.32
N CYS A 13 26.37 -15.83 23.05
CA CYS A 13 25.78 -16.72 22.04
C CYS A 13 26.81 -17.79 21.65
N LEU A 14 26.61 -19.04 22.09
CA LEU A 14 27.26 -20.21 21.50
C LEU A 14 26.62 -20.47 20.11
N MET A 15 27.39 -20.24 19.05
CA MET A 15 27.04 -20.74 17.72
C MET A 15 27.45 -22.22 17.63
N THR A 16 26.48 -23.11 17.66
CA THR A 16 26.66 -24.48 17.22
C THR A 16 26.41 -24.57 15.73
N THR A 17 27.48 -24.81 14.97
CA THR A 17 27.40 -25.14 13.53
C THR A 17 26.79 -26.52 13.37
N GLN A 18 25.52 -26.60 12.98
CA GLN A 18 24.95 -27.84 12.48
C GLN A 18 25.05 -27.84 10.96
N THR A 19 25.79 -28.80 10.44
CA THR A 19 25.86 -29.13 9.02
C THR A 19 24.55 -29.73 8.57
N LEU A 20 23.82 -29.00 7.70
CA LEU A 20 22.63 -29.51 7.04
C LEU A 20 23.05 -30.51 5.92
N PRO A 21 22.35 -31.63 5.76
CA PRO A 21 22.58 -32.52 4.62
C PRO A 21 22.03 -31.84 3.35
N ALA A 22 22.84 -31.86 2.27
CA ALA A 22 22.47 -31.43 0.96
C ALA A 22 21.36 -32.32 0.39
N TYR A 23 20.13 -31.84 0.39
CA TYR A 23 19.07 -32.42 -0.45
C TYR A 23 19.09 -31.70 -1.80
N GLY A 24 19.72 -32.35 -2.78
CA GLY A 24 19.55 -32.02 -4.19
C GLY A 24 18.18 -32.51 -4.66
N ALA A 25 17.18 -31.67 -4.57
CA ALA A 25 15.95 -31.83 -5.34
C ALA A 25 16.11 -30.99 -6.62
N ALA A 26 16.02 -31.66 -7.76
CA ALA A 26 15.97 -31.00 -9.06
C ALA A 26 14.76 -30.05 -9.09
N MET A 27 15.03 -28.76 -9.08
CA MET A 27 14.02 -27.77 -9.46
C MET A 27 13.78 -27.95 -10.96
N GLU A 28 12.63 -28.48 -11.34
CA GLU A 28 12.13 -28.34 -12.70
C GLU A 28 12.00 -26.84 -12.97
N ALA A 29 12.67 -26.39 -14.02
CA ALA A 29 12.64 -25.02 -14.46
C ALA A 29 11.20 -24.64 -14.80
N MET A 30 10.62 -23.73 -14.03
CA MET A 30 9.38 -23.07 -14.42
C MET A 30 9.62 -22.38 -15.79
N PRO A 31 8.68 -22.52 -16.74
CA PRO A 31 8.83 -21.87 -18.03
C PRO A 31 8.95 -20.36 -17.82
N ALA A 32 9.99 -19.76 -18.38
CA ALA A 32 10.19 -18.33 -18.36
C ALA A 32 8.95 -17.65 -18.94
N MET A 33 8.20 -16.94 -18.10
CA MET A 33 7.15 -16.05 -18.55
C MET A 33 7.81 -14.89 -19.33
N LYS A 34 7.95 -15.12 -20.64
CA LYS A 34 8.17 -14.06 -21.60
C LYS A 34 6.80 -13.45 -21.90
N GLU A 35 6.29 -12.62 -21.04
CA GLU A 35 5.33 -11.61 -21.43
C GLU A 35 5.96 -10.25 -21.24
N SER A 36 6.25 -9.62 -22.38
CA SER A 36 6.41 -8.18 -22.44
C SER A 36 5.07 -7.59 -22.03
N VAL A 37 4.95 -7.20 -20.75
CA VAL A 37 3.76 -6.49 -20.28
C VAL A 37 3.66 -5.21 -21.11
N PRO A 38 2.50 -4.90 -21.70
CA PRO A 38 2.32 -3.67 -22.45
C PRO A 38 2.74 -2.49 -21.57
N GLN A 39 3.62 -1.65 -22.10
CA GLN A 39 4.00 -0.40 -21.47
C GLN A 39 2.73 0.45 -21.42
N THR A 40 2.13 0.58 -20.25
CA THR A 40 0.97 1.45 -20.08
C THR A 40 1.44 2.88 -20.28
N ALA A 41 0.81 3.56 -21.21
CA ALA A 41 1.07 4.97 -21.47
C ALA A 41 0.78 5.79 -20.21
N ALA A 42 1.41 6.95 -20.08
CA ALA A 42 1.14 7.92 -19.03
C ALA A 42 -0.35 8.22 -18.91
N PRO A 43 -0.86 8.51 -17.70
CA PRO A 43 -2.22 9.00 -17.60
C PRO A 43 -2.33 10.27 -18.42
N ALA A 44 -3.24 10.24 -19.38
CA ALA A 44 -3.55 11.42 -20.16
C ALA A 44 -4.03 12.55 -19.24
N LYS A 45 -3.84 13.81 -19.65
CA LYS A 45 -4.40 14.96 -18.94
C LYS A 45 -5.91 14.77 -18.66
N GLU A 46 -6.61 14.14 -19.59
CA GLU A 46 -8.03 13.77 -19.45
C GLU A 46 -8.28 12.80 -18.29
N ASP A 47 -7.38 11.86 -18.06
CA ASP A 47 -7.58 10.86 -17.00
C ASP A 47 -7.50 11.49 -15.61
N LEU A 48 -6.56 12.40 -15.36
CA LEU A 48 -6.49 13.14 -14.11
C LEU A 48 -7.71 14.04 -13.92
N THR A 49 -8.14 14.76 -14.98
CA THR A 49 -9.36 15.61 -14.94
C THR A 49 -10.58 14.77 -14.59
N THR A 50 -10.75 13.65 -15.30
CA THR A 50 -11.85 12.71 -15.07
C THR A 50 -11.80 12.13 -13.66
N ALA A 51 -10.62 11.79 -13.14
CA ALA A 51 -10.45 11.28 -11.77
C ALA A 51 -10.87 12.34 -10.73
N ILE A 52 -10.45 13.61 -10.91
CA ILE A 52 -10.85 14.71 -10.03
C ILE A 52 -12.36 14.90 -10.04
N GLU A 53 -12.98 14.98 -11.23
CA GLU A 53 -14.43 15.21 -11.38
C GLU A 53 -15.23 14.05 -10.77
N LYS A 54 -14.85 12.80 -11.03
CA LYS A 54 -15.48 11.61 -10.44
C LYS A 54 -15.36 11.59 -8.92
N ALA A 55 -14.17 11.89 -8.38
CA ALA A 55 -13.97 11.93 -6.93
C ALA A 55 -14.85 13.02 -6.30
N LYS A 56 -14.90 14.22 -6.89
CA LYS A 56 -15.74 15.32 -6.43
C LYS A 56 -17.23 14.98 -6.46
N ALA A 57 -17.69 14.39 -7.55
CA ALA A 57 -19.09 13.98 -7.68
C ALA A 57 -19.45 12.89 -6.67
N THR A 58 -18.59 11.87 -6.52
CA THR A 58 -18.84 10.74 -5.63
C THR A 58 -18.79 11.13 -4.15
N LEU A 59 -17.83 11.98 -3.76
CA LEU A 59 -17.61 12.39 -2.37
C LEU A 59 -18.31 13.70 -1.99
N ALA A 60 -19.02 14.33 -2.94
CA ALA A 60 -19.66 15.63 -2.78
C ALA A 60 -18.68 16.73 -2.31
N ILE A 61 -17.48 16.78 -2.92
CA ILE A 61 -16.45 17.74 -2.55
C ILE A 61 -16.78 19.10 -3.14
N ASP A 62 -17.00 20.09 -2.26
CA ASP A 62 -17.06 21.49 -2.67
C ASP A 62 -15.65 22.06 -2.78
N SER A 63 -15.13 22.11 -4.01
CA SER A 63 -13.78 22.59 -4.27
C SER A 63 -13.59 24.09 -4.03
N ALA A 64 -14.65 24.88 -3.85
CA ALA A 64 -14.55 26.31 -3.57
C ALA A 64 -13.92 26.61 -2.20
N ILE A 65 -13.98 25.65 -1.25
CA ILE A 65 -13.39 25.80 0.08
C ILE A 65 -11.92 25.37 0.16
N TRP A 66 -11.37 24.77 -0.91
CA TRP A 66 -10.02 24.23 -0.96
C TRP A 66 -9.14 25.09 -1.87
N ASP A 67 -8.14 25.72 -1.31
CA ASP A 67 -7.23 26.63 -2.03
C ASP A 67 -5.90 25.99 -2.41
N VAL A 68 -5.64 24.77 -1.96
CA VAL A 68 -4.47 23.97 -2.31
C VAL A 68 -4.91 22.60 -2.77
N PHE A 69 -4.44 22.20 -3.95
CA PHE A 69 -4.63 20.88 -4.50
C PHE A 69 -3.29 20.28 -4.92
N SER A 70 -3.09 19.00 -4.68
CA SER A 70 -1.99 18.20 -5.20
C SER A 70 -2.46 16.78 -5.47
N TYR A 71 -1.74 16.07 -6.30
CA TYR A 71 -2.03 14.67 -6.60
C TYR A 71 -0.73 13.87 -6.71
N ASP A 72 -0.85 12.57 -6.57
CA ASP A 72 0.17 11.59 -6.88
C ASP A 72 -0.47 10.54 -7.79
N SER A 73 0.31 9.91 -8.67
CA SER A 73 -0.16 8.80 -9.50
C SER A 73 0.77 7.61 -9.43
N TYR A 74 0.19 6.42 -9.35
CA TYR A 74 0.94 5.17 -9.28
C TYR A 74 0.10 4.02 -9.82
N ASP A 75 0.76 2.98 -10.34
CA ASP A 75 0.12 1.73 -10.69
C ASP A 75 0.22 0.78 -9.49
N SER A 76 -0.89 0.25 -9.05
CA SER A 76 -0.98 -0.69 -7.92
C SER A 76 -0.87 -2.17 -8.34
N GLY A 77 -0.59 -2.44 -9.63
CA GLY A 77 -0.49 -3.78 -10.21
C GLY A 77 -1.81 -4.33 -10.75
N ASP A 78 -2.90 -3.71 -10.38
CA ASP A 78 -4.24 -3.94 -10.89
C ASP A 78 -4.78 -2.70 -11.65
N GLY A 79 -3.91 -1.71 -11.92
CA GLY A 79 -4.20 -0.53 -12.71
C GLY A 79 -3.74 0.77 -12.07
N LEU A 80 -3.96 1.84 -12.80
CA LEU A 80 -3.59 3.19 -12.40
C LEU A 80 -4.46 3.70 -11.25
N ARG A 81 -3.82 4.35 -10.30
CA ARG A 81 -4.48 5.06 -9.19
C ARG A 81 -3.99 6.49 -9.07
N TRP A 82 -4.90 7.38 -8.71
CA TRP A 82 -4.59 8.74 -8.33
C TRP A 82 -4.89 8.94 -6.85
N SER A 83 -3.92 9.49 -6.12
CA SER A 83 -4.11 10.00 -4.77
C SER A 83 -4.31 11.51 -4.87
N LEU A 84 -5.53 11.97 -4.65
CA LEU A 84 -5.95 13.36 -4.78
C LEU A 84 -6.01 14.01 -3.40
N ASN A 85 -5.39 15.18 -3.24
CA ASN A 85 -5.27 15.84 -1.95
C ASN A 85 -5.73 17.28 -2.02
N TRP A 86 -6.76 17.63 -1.25
CA TRP A 86 -7.29 18.97 -1.08
C TRP A 86 -6.96 19.50 0.31
N ARG A 87 -6.48 20.70 0.40
CA ARG A 87 -6.12 21.35 1.67
C ARG A 87 -6.55 22.80 1.67
N GLN A 88 -6.83 23.33 2.87
CA GLN A 88 -6.86 24.77 3.11
C GLN A 88 -5.46 25.24 3.52
N SER A 89 -5.06 26.45 3.11
CA SER A 89 -3.77 27.03 3.51
C SER A 89 -3.68 27.24 5.00
N GLY A 90 -2.56 26.82 5.61
CA GLY A 90 -2.25 26.93 7.03
C GLY A 90 -2.09 25.60 7.75
N ASP A 91 -1.25 25.55 8.77
CA ASP A 91 -0.78 24.31 9.40
C ASP A 91 -1.82 23.51 10.18
N THR A 92 -2.92 24.14 10.60
CA THR A 92 -3.98 23.51 11.40
C THR A 92 -5.32 23.46 10.66
N LYS A 93 -5.30 23.48 9.34
CA LYS A 93 -6.50 23.53 8.52
C LYS A 93 -6.97 22.15 8.09
N PRO A 94 -8.24 22.02 7.72
CA PRO A 94 -8.77 20.76 7.20
C PRO A 94 -8.00 20.27 5.97
N GLN A 95 -7.95 18.95 5.85
CA GLN A 95 -7.37 18.24 4.70
C GLN A 95 -8.31 17.11 4.31
N LEU A 96 -8.43 16.89 3.02
CA LEU A 96 -9.17 15.79 2.45
C LEU A 96 -8.27 15.08 1.44
N SER A 97 -8.17 13.78 1.54
CA SER A 97 -7.52 12.95 0.53
C SER A 97 -8.44 11.83 0.06
N ALA A 98 -8.33 11.48 -1.21
CA ALA A 98 -9.02 10.36 -1.80
C ALA A 98 -8.14 9.65 -2.80
N THR A 99 -8.13 8.31 -2.77
CA THR A 99 -7.54 7.51 -3.83
C THR A 99 -8.64 6.97 -4.71
N ILE A 100 -8.51 7.19 -6.01
CA ILE A 100 -9.44 6.72 -7.03
C ILE A 100 -8.68 5.91 -8.08
N ASP A 101 -9.25 4.80 -8.53
CA ASP A 101 -8.66 3.99 -9.60
C ASP A 101 -9.11 4.47 -10.99
N GLU A 102 -8.51 3.91 -12.05
CA GLU A 102 -8.81 4.24 -13.45
C GLU A 102 -10.27 3.97 -13.86
N ASN A 103 -10.99 3.14 -13.10
CA ASN A 103 -12.41 2.86 -13.32
C ASN A 103 -13.31 3.87 -12.59
N GLY A 104 -12.72 4.79 -11.82
CA GLY A 104 -13.44 5.79 -11.05
C GLY A 104 -13.99 5.26 -9.72
N VAL A 105 -13.44 4.16 -9.20
CA VAL A 105 -13.80 3.59 -7.90
C VAL A 105 -12.95 4.21 -6.81
N ILE A 106 -13.59 4.73 -5.76
CA ILE A 106 -12.90 5.25 -4.57
C ILE A 106 -12.32 4.06 -3.79
N ARG A 107 -10.99 4.06 -3.62
CA ARG A 107 -10.26 3.03 -2.87
C ARG A 107 -9.96 3.45 -1.44
N SER A 108 -9.72 4.74 -1.24
CA SER A 108 -9.60 5.30 0.10
C SER A 108 -10.13 6.73 0.14
N TYR A 109 -10.52 7.14 1.33
CA TYR A 109 -10.93 8.50 1.64
C TYR A 109 -10.47 8.83 3.06
N ASN A 110 -9.91 9.99 3.26
CA ASN A 110 -9.54 10.47 4.57
C ASN A 110 -9.87 11.97 4.68
N TYR A 111 -10.60 12.32 5.72
CA TYR A 111 -10.92 13.70 6.04
C TYR A 111 -10.38 14.04 7.43
N TYR A 112 -9.36 14.85 7.45
CA TYR A 112 -8.80 15.39 8.67
C TYR A 112 -9.33 16.79 8.94
N ARG A 113 -9.89 17.00 10.11
CA ARG A 113 -10.24 18.30 10.65
C ARG A 113 -9.64 18.44 12.03
N PRO A 114 -8.85 19.50 12.29
CA PRO A 114 -8.38 19.79 13.64
C PRO A 114 -9.59 19.97 14.56
N MET A 115 -9.67 19.18 15.61
CA MET A 115 -10.76 19.25 16.56
C MET A 115 -10.21 19.41 17.98
N ASN A 116 -10.67 20.46 18.64
CA ASN A 116 -10.58 20.58 20.09
C ASN A 116 -11.94 20.20 20.67
N VAL A 117 -12.29 18.91 20.60
CA VAL A 117 -13.57 18.44 21.12
C VAL A 117 -13.33 17.61 22.37
N SER A 118 -13.87 18.07 23.47
CA SER A 118 -13.96 17.32 24.72
C SER A 118 -15.44 17.16 25.06
N GLY A 119 -15.82 15.99 25.57
CA GLY A 119 -17.21 15.75 26.01
C GLY A 119 -17.77 14.42 25.53
N LEU A 120 -19.08 14.28 25.69
CA LEU A 120 -19.79 13.07 25.24
C LEU A 120 -20.01 13.07 23.73
N ALA A 121 -20.06 11.89 23.15
CA ALA A 121 -20.41 11.73 21.75
C ALA A 121 -21.77 12.35 21.42
N ALA A 122 -21.83 13.13 20.32
CA ALA A 122 -23.08 13.77 19.89
C ALA A 122 -24.02 12.79 19.16
N ILE A 123 -23.47 11.71 18.58
CA ILE A 123 -24.27 10.69 17.88
C ILE A 123 -24.13 9.33 18.54
N ARG A 124 -25.18 8.52 18.38
CA ARG A 124 -25.17 7.13 18.83
C ARG A 124 -24.49 6.25 17.78
N GLN A 125 -23.93 5.14 18.24
CA GLN A 125 -23.29 4.14 17.38
C GLN A 125 -24.20 3.62 16.26
N THR A 126 -25.52 3.43 16.55
CA THR A 126 -26.49 3.03 15.54
C THR A 126 -26.69 4.06 14.43
N GLN A 127 -26.62 5.35 14.75
CA GLN A 127 -26.70 6.43 13.77
C GLN A 127 -25.41 6.48 12.93
N ALA A 128 -24.25 6.32 13.59
CA ALA A 128 -22.97 6.23 12.91
C ALA A 128 -22.92 5.02 11.95
N ALA A 129 -23.47 3.87 12.35
CA ALA A 129 -23.57 2.68 11.50
C ALA A 129 -24.38 2.95 10.23
N GLN A 130 -25.54 3.61 10.36
CA GLN A 130 -26.35 4.01 9.20
C GLN A 130 -25.61 5.00 8.28
N THR A 131 -24.78 5.89 8.85
CA THR A 131 -23.94 6.79 8.06
C THR A 131 -22.88 6.00 7.32
N ALA A 132 -22.22 5.04 7.96
CA ALA A 132 -21.21 4.18 7.31
C ALA A 132 -21.85 3.35 6.18
N ASP A 133 -23.00 2.72 6.41
CA ASP A 133 -23.71 1.92 5.40
C ASP A 133 -24.05 2.76 4.15
N ARG A 134 -24.57 3.98 4.36
CA ARG A 134 -24.90 4.90 3.25
C ARG A 134 -23.64 5.33 2.49
N PHE A 135 -22.57 5.62 3.21
CA PHE A 135 -21.31 6.02 2.59
C PHE A 135 -20.74 4.89 1.72
N VAL A 136 -20.69 3.66 2.23
CA VAL A 136 -20.26 2.49 1.46
C VAL A 136 -21.10 2.32 0.19
N ALA A 137 -22.42 2.42 0.30
CA ALA A 137 -23.31 2.33 -0.86
C ALA A 137 -23.08 3.45 -1.89
N GLN A 138 -22.66 4.64 -1.45
CA GLN A 138 -22.35 5.79 -2.30
C GLN A 138 -21.03 5.63 -3.04
N VAL A 139 -19.96 5.25 -2.32
CA VAL A 139 -18.59 5.23 -2.88
C VAL A 139 -18.23 3.93 -3.56
N ALA A 140 -18.95 2.86 -3.25
CA ALA A 140 -18.67 1.50 -3.72
C ALA A 140 -19.92 0.79 -4.28
N PRO A 141 -20.73 1.43 -5.16
CA PRO A 141 -22.01 0.86 -5.58
C PRO A 141 -21.87 -0.50 -6.26
N ASN A 142 -20.74 -0.75 -6.92
CA ASN A 142 -20.50 -1.97 -7.69
C ASN A 142 -20.33 -3.23 -6.83
N TYR A 143 -19.87 -3.09 -5.58
CA TYR A 143 -19.62 -4.22 -4.68
C TYR A 143 -20.24 -4.08 -3.30
N ALA A 144 -20.91 -2.96 -2.99
CA ALA A 144 -21.57 -2.74 -1.70
C ALA A 144 -22.55 -3.88 -1.34
N ALA A 145 -23.24 -4.45 -2.34
CA ALA A 145 -24.18 -5.56 -2.12
C ALA A 145 -23.49 -6.88 -1.68
N SER A 146 -22.20 -7.04 -1.98
CA SER A 146 -21.41 -8.20 -1.54
C SER A 146 -20.78 -8.00 -0.16
N LEU A 147 -20.89 -6.81 0.45
CA LEU A 147 -20.30 -6.50 1.72
C LEU A 147 -21.28 -6.77 2.87
N GLN A 148 -20.82 -7.52 3.85
CA GLN A 148 -21.55 -7.75 5.10
C GLN A 148 -20.85 -7.01 6.22
N ARG A 149 -21.57 -6.13 6.93
CA ARG A 149 -21.00 -5.45 8.11
C ARG A 149 -20.76 -6.46 9.22
N LEU A 150 -19.54 -6.43 9.77
CA LEU A 150 -19.17 -7.29 10.89
C LEU A 150 -19.85 -6.83 12.19
N PRO A 151 -20.11 -7.76 13.13
CA PRO A 151 -20.63 -7.41 14.45
C PRO A 151 -19.70 -6.43 15.18
N GLU A 152 -20.26 -5.50 15.90
CA GLU A 152 -19.52 -4.47 16.66
C GLU A 152 -18.60 -5.08 17.73
N SER A 153 -18.96 -6.24 18.28
CA SER A 153 -18.13 -6.99 19.22
C SER A 153 -16.81 -7.50 18.64
N ALA A 154 -16.71 -7.58 17.32
CA ALA A 154 -15.48 -7.99 16.63
C ALA A 154 -14.49 -6.84 16.40
N ILE A 155 -14.86 -5.60 16.75
CA ILE A 155 -14.11 -4.40 16.39
C ILE A 155 -13.88 -3.57 17.66
N TYR A 156 -12.60 -3.21 17.89
CA TYR A 156 -12.27 -2.29 18.97
C TYR A 156 -12.84 -0.89 18.70
N GLN A 157 -13.67 -0.40 19.63
CA GLN A 157 -14.31 0.91 19.57
C GLN A 157 -13.64 1.85 20.58
N GLY A 158 -12.71 2.67 20.10
CA GLY A 158 -11.99 3.61 20.97
C GLY A 158 -11.76 4.96 20.30
N GLY A 159 -11.37 5.96 21.09
CA GLY A 159 -11.04 7.30 20.60
C GLY A 159 -12.25 8.13 20.14
N ASN A 160 -12.03 9.04 19.20
CA ASN A 160 -13.00 10.05 18.76
C ASN A 160 -13.91 9.59 17.61
N SER A 161 -13.81 8.34 17.18
CA SER A 161 -14.59 7.80 16.06
C SER A 161 -15.18 6.43 16.37
N PHE A 162 -16.30 6.12 15.72
CA PHE A 162 -16.79 4.76 15.58
C PHE A 162 -16.13 4.12 14.35
N ARG A 163 -15.72 2.87 14.49
CA ARG A 163 -15.11 2.08 13.41
C ARG A 163 -16.09 0.99 13.00
N PHE A 164 -16.33 0.85 11.71
CA PHE A 164 -17.15 -0.19 11.11
C PHE A 164 -16.33 -0.95 10.08
N ALA A 165 -16.32 -2.27 10.20
CA ALA A 165 -15.68 -3.13 9.23
C ALA A 165 -16.74 -3.93 8.47
N TYR A 166 -16.49 -4.15 7.20
CA TYR A 166 -17.30 -4.94 6.28
C TYR A 166 -16.43 -6.02 5.68
N GLN A 167 -17.01 -7.20 5.54
CA GLN A 167 -16.38 -8.37 4.95
C GLN A 167 -17.07 -8.70 3.64
N GLN A 168 -16.32 -8.78 2.56
CA GLN A 168 -16.85 -9.25 1.30
C GLN A 168 -17.30 -10.70 1.40
N GLN A 169 -18.44 -11.00 0.77
CA GLN A 169 -19.03 -12.33 0.70
C GLN A 169 -19.13 -12.77 -0.76
N HIS A 170 -18.77 -14.00 -1.03
CA HIS A 170 -19.10 -14.65 -2.30
C HIS A 170 -19.89 -15.93 -2.00
N ASP A 171 -21.10 -16.02 -2.51
CA ASP A 171 -22.04 -17.14 -2.22
C ASP A 171 -22.19 -17.47 -0.72
N GLY A 172 -22.12 -16.45 0.15
CA GLY A 172 -22.19 -16.60 1.59
C GLY A 172 -20.90 -17.13 2.24
N VAL A 173 -19.80 -17.19 1.52
CA VAL A 173 -18.46 -17.48 2.05
C VAL A 173 -17.67 -16.17 2.14
N PRO A 174 -17.10 -15.85 3.32
CA PRO A 174 -16.27 -14.67 3.48
C PRO A 174 -15.00 -14.73 2.61
N VAL A 175 -14.69 -13.64 1.93
CA VAL A 175 -13.41 -13.46 1.22
C VAL A 175 -12.40 -12.92 2.25
N ALA A 176 -11.47 -13.74 2.70
CA ALA A 176 -10.64 -13.48 3.89
C ALA A 176 -9.99 -12.08 3.90
N GLU A 177 -9.47 -11.64 2.78
CA GLU A 177 -8.79 -10.35 2.64
C GLU A 177 -9.67 -9.25 2.03
N GLY A 178 -10.92 -9.59 1.68
CA GLY A 178 -11.90 -8.66 1.11
C GLY A 178 -12.56 -7.81 2.19
N THR A 179 -11.84 -6.85 2.77
CA THR A 179 -12.34 -6.02 3.87
C THR A 179 -12.44 -4.55 3.47
N VAL A 180 -13.46 -3.89 4.02
CA VAL A 180 -13.65 -2.44 3.94
C VAL A 180 -13.79 -1.89 5.35
N GLU A 181 -13.13 -0.79 5.64
CA GLU A 181 -13.23 -0.09 6.91
C GLU A 181 -13.79 1.32 6.72
N VAL A 182 -14.72 1.72 7.59
CA VAL A 182 -15.27 3.07 7.64
C VAL A 182 -15.17 3.62 9.06
N ARG A 183 -14.68 4.85 9.19
CA ARG A 183 -14.68 5.59 10.46
C ARG A 183 -15.64 6.75 10.41
N VAL A 184 -16.43 6.89 11.45
CA VAL A 184 -17.41 7.96 11.61
C VAL A 184 -17.10 8.72 12.90
N ASP A 185 -16.90 10.02 12.78
CA ASP A 185 -16.63 10.90 13.91
C ASP A 185 -17.80 10.91 14.90
N ARG A 186 -17.52 10.73 16.19
CA ARG A 186 -18.52 10.61 17.25
C ARG A 186 -19.23 11.92 17.58
N TYR A 187 -18.63 13.04 17.23
CA TYR A 187 -19.15 14.37 17.57
C TYR A 187 -19.90 15.00 16.41
N THR A 188 -19.48 14.77 15.18
CA THR A 188 -20.09 15.38 13.99
C THR A 188 -20.99 14.43 13.22
N GLY A 189 -20.79 13.12 13.35
CA GLY A 189 -21.45 12.11 12.53
C GLY A 189 -20.93 12.04 11.09
N SER A 190 -19.84 12.74 10.77
CA SER A 190 -19.25 12.73 9.45
C SER A 190 -18.33 11.51 9.29
N VAL A 191 -18.26 10.95 8.09
CA VAL A 191 -17.23 9.96 7.75
C VAL A 191 -15.88 10.66 7.72
N THR A 192 -14.90 10.07 8.41
CA THR A 192 -13.52 10.58 8.48
C THR A 192 -12.52 9.70 7.76
N SER A 193 -12.83 8.42 7.57
CA SER A 193 -11.97 7.50 6.84
C SER A 193 -12.82 6.42 6.17
N PHE A 194 -12.41 6.01 4.99
CA PHE A 194 -12.87 4.85 4.25
C PHE A 194 -11.65 4.23 3.58
N ASP A 195 -11.47 2.94 3.81
CA ASP A 195 -10.34 2.20 3.26
C ASP A 195 -10.82 0.84 2.74
N VAL A 196 -10.40 0.50 1.55
CA VAL A 196 -10.68 -0.77 0.88
C VAL A 196 -9.40 -1.57 0.79
N ASN A 197 -9.42 -2.81 1.28
CA ASN A 197 -8.35 -3.74 1.00
C ASN A 197 -8.33 -4.05 -0.52
N ASP A 198 -7.15 -4.15 -1.11
CA ASP A 198 -6.97 -4.34 -2.56
C ASP A 198 -7.57 -5.64 -3.11
N GLN A 199 -7.87 -6.61 -2.24
CA GLN A 199 -8.54 -7.86 -2.61
C GLN A 199 -10.07 -7.72 -2.80
N VAL A 200 -10.66 -6.57 -2.42
CA VAL A 200 -12.09 -6.32 -2.65
C VAL A 200 -12.35 -6.07 -4.12
N ASN A 201 -13.46 -6.61 -4.62
CA ASN A 201 -13.89 -6.48 -6.02
C ASN A 201 -13.05 -7.28 -7.03
N CYS A 202 -12.79 -8.54 -6.72
CA CYS A 202 -12.27 -9.52 -7.70
C CYS A 202 -13.40 -9.97 -8.64
N ALA A 203 -14.05 -9.04 -9.36
CA ALA A 203 -15.22 -9.32 -10.18
C ALA A 203 -14.94 -10.35 -11.29
N ASP A 204 -13.72 -10.32 -11.82
CA ASP A 204 -13.29 -11.21 -12.91
C ASP A 204 -12.62 -12.50 -12.42
N GLN A 205 -12.56 -12.72 -11.11
CA GLN A 205 -11.95 -13.92 -10.53
C GLN A 205 -12.88 -15.12 -10.68
N ALA A 206 -12.33 -16.23 -11.19
CA ALA A 206 -13.02 -17.52 -11.16
C ALA A 206 -13.08 -18.04 -9.71
N TRP A 207 -14.27 -18.04 -9.14
CA TRP A 207 -14.47 -18.55 -7.78
C TRP A 207 -14.60 -20.08 -7.80
N PRO A 208 -13.93 -20.80 -6.88
CA PRO A 208 -14.09 -22.24 -6.75
C PRO A 208 -15.50 -22.59 -6.25
N ASP A 209 -16.00 -23.73 -6.72
CA ASP A 209 -17.30 -24.26 -6.30
C ASP A 209 -17.24 -24.74 -4.84
N LYS A 210 -17.87 -24.00 -3.93
CA LYS A 210 -17.91 -24.32 -2.50
C LYS A 210 -18.56 -25.67 -2.18
N SER A 211 -19.38 -26.25 -3.09
CA SER A 211 -20.00 -27.55 -2.89
C SER A 211 -19.00 -28.70 -2.89
N LYS A 212 -17.79 -28.47 -3.43
CA LYS A 212 -16.68 -29.43 -3.42
C LYS A 212 -15.90 -29.43 -2.12
N ALA A 213 -16.17 -28.50 -1.22
CA ALA A 213 -15.48 -28.45 0.07
C ALA A 213 -15.85 -29.67 0.94
N ILE A 214 -14.87 -30.20 1.65
CA ILE A 214 -15.08 -31.24 2.65
C ILE A 214 -15.98 -30.73 3.77
N SER A 215 -16.64 -31.66 4.47
CA SER A 215 -17.51 -31.27 5.59
C SER A 215 -16.69 -30.60 6.73
N ALA A 216 -17.35 -29.72 7.50
CA ALA A 216 -16.70 -29.06 8.65
C ALA A 216 -16.10 -30.07 9.64
N GLN A 217 -16.72 -31.23 9.84
CA GLN A 217 -16.21 -32.29 10.70
C GLN A 217 -14.92 -32.93 10.11
N ALA A 218 -14.89 -33.17 8.80
CA ALA A 218 -13.70 -33.65 8.12
C ALA A 218 -12.58 -32.61 8.16
N ALA A 219 -12.91 -31.33 7.98
CA ALA A 219 -11.96 -30.22 8.09
C ALA A 219 -11.35 -30.11 9.50
N GLN A 220 -12.16 -30.23 10.55
CA GLN A 220 -11.66 -30.24 11.93
C GLN A 220 -10.65 -31.37 12.19
N LYS A 221 -10.97 -32.59 11.70
CA LYS A 221 -10.05 -33.72 11.83
C LYS A 221 -8.75 -33.49 11.03
N ALA A 222 -8.88 -33.06 9.79
CA ALA A 222 -7.74 -32.76 8.93
C ALA A 222 -6.85 -31.63 9.51
N LEU A 223 -7.45 -30.62 10.14
CA LEU A 223 -6.71 -29.54 10.78
C LEU A 223 -5.78 -30.08 11.89
N LEU A 224 -6.28 -31.00 12.71
CA LEU A 224 -5.48 -31.64 13.77
C LEU A 224 -4.42 -32.58 13.20
N ASP A 225 -4.76 -33.35 12.18
CA ASP A 225 -3.87 -34.35 11.58
C ASP A 225 -2.73 -33.67 10.75
N GLU A 226 -3.04 -32.62 9.99
CA GLU A 226 -2.13 -31.98 9.04
C GLU A 226 -1.33 -30.82 9.67
N LEU A 227 -1.99 -29.98 10.48
CA LEU A 227 -1.35 -28.81 11.08
C LEU A 227 -0.85 -29.09 12.50
N GLY A 228 -1.49 -30.01 13.21
CA GLY A 228 -1.21 -30.31 14.59
C GLY A 228 -1.52 -29.15 15.53
N VAL A 229 -1.32 -29.38 16.82
CA VAL A 229 -1.39 -28.35 17.86
C VAL A 229 -0.20 -28.45 18.78
N GLU A 230 0.30 -27.34 19.24
CA GLU A 230 1.39 -27.27 20.22
C GLU A 230 0.98 -26.44 21.44
N LEU A 231 1.49 -26.84 22.59
CA LEU A 231 1.34 -26.07 23.82
C LEU A 231 2.47 -25.06 23.92
N VAL A 232 2.11 -23.78 24.07
CA VAL A 232 3.05 -22.68 24.22
C VAL A 232 2.73 -21.82 25.42
N TYR A 233 3.70 -21.08 25.92
CA TYR A 233 3.43 -19.98 26.85
C TYR A 233 3.34 -18.67 26.08
N LEU A 234 2.19 -17.97 26.25
CA LEU A 234 2.02 -16.61 25.73
C LEU A 234 2.30 -15.62 26.85
N GLY A 235 3.14 -14.62 26.54
CA GLY A 235 3.41 -13.51 27.45
C GLY A 235 2.35 -12.42 27.30
N HIS A 236 1.95 -11.85 28.42
CA HIS A 236 1.11 -10.68 28.49
C HIS A 236 1.75 -9.64 29.40
N TYR A 237 1.92 -8.43 28.90
CA TYR A 237 2.36 -7.30 29.68
C TYR A 237 1.16 -6.41 29.99
N ASP A 238 0.88 -6.22 31.27
CA ASP A 238 -0.16 -5.30 31.77
C ASP A 238 0.49 -3.94 31.98
N TYR A 239 0.07 -2.96 31.17
CA TYR A 239 0.60 -1.60 31.22
C TYR A 239 0.10 -0.82 32.44
N ASP A 240 -1.04 -1.18 33.05
CA ASP A 240 -1.60 -0.49 34.20
C ASP A 240 -0.87 -0.91 35.49
N THR A 241 -0.50 -2.16 35.58
CA THR A 241 0.21 -2.73 36.75
C THR A 241 1.72 -2.88 36.52
N GLU A 242 2.20 -2.59 35.32
CA GLU A 242 3.60 -2.77 34.89
C GLU A 242 4.14 -4.19 35.14
N THR A 243 3.27 -5.18 35.05
CA THR A 243 3.62 -6.58 35.33
C THR A 243 3.60 -7.44 34.07
N TYR A 244 4.54 -8.37 34.01
CA TYR A 244 4.57 -9.40 32.98
C TYR A 244 4.01 -10.69 33.53
N SER A 245 3.06 -11.32 32.82
CA SER A 245 2.49 -12.62 33.11
C SER A 245 2.61 -13.56 31.91
N ALA A 246 2.64 -14.86 32.17
CA ALA A 246 2.62 -15.86 31.13
C ALA A 246 1.49 -16.87 31.42
N TYR A 247 0.81 -17.31 30.36
CA TYR A 247 -0.23 -18.32 30.45
C TYR A 247 -0.07 -19.39 29.37
N PRO A 248 -0.39 -20.66 29.66
CA PRO A 248 -0.35 -21.73 28.68
C PRO A 248 -1.50 -21.58 27.66
N ALA A 249 -1.20 -21.79 26.38
CA ALA A 249 -2.18 -21.78 25.31
C ALA A 249 -1.85 -22.85 24.27
N TYR A 250 -2.87 -23.37 23.61
CA TYR A 250 -2.68 -24.19 22.42
C TYR A 250 -2.81 -23.34 21.17
N ARG A 251 -1.91 -23.57 20.22
CA ARG A 251 -1.97 -22.96 18.87
C ARG A 251 -1.71 -24.01 17.80
N PRO A 252 -2.05 -23.77 16.52
CA PRO A 252 -1.59 -24.59 15.42
C PRO A 252 -0.06 -24.69 15.42
N ALA A 253 0.50 -25.88 15.28
CA ALA A 253 1.95 -26.09 15.25
C ALA A 253 2.57 -25.53 13.95
N GLN A 254 1.77 -25.39 12.88
CA GLN A 254 2.16 -24.82 11.59
C GLN A 254 1.28 -23.63 11.28
N SER A 255 1.66 -22.47 11.81
CA SER A 255 0.87 -21.23 11.71
C SER A 255 0.93 -20.54 10.33
N ASP A 256 1.86 -20.96 9.48
CA ASP A 256 2.06 -20.49 8.09
C ASP A 256 1.24 -21.29 7.06
N LYS A 257 0.46 -22.25 7.51
CA LYS A 257 -0.34 -23.13 6.66
C LYS A 257 -1.82 -23.04 6.95
N VAL A 258 -2.60 -23.33 5.92
CA VAL A 258 -4.04 -23.53 5.99
C VAL A 258 -4.41 -24.86 5.36
N LEU A 259 -5.66 -25.31 5.52
CA LEU A 259 -6.17 -26.47 4.81
C LEU A 259 -6.79 -26.05 3.48
N ASP A 260 -6.44 -26.72 2.42
CA ASP A 260 -7.22 -26.72 1.20
C ASP A 260 -8.60 -27.33 1.46
N ALA A 261 -9.64 -26.58 1.19
CA ALA A 261 -10.99 -26.97 1.57
C ALA A 261 -11.56 -28.15 0.73
N VAL A 262 -10.94 -28.47 -0.40
CA VAL A 262 -11.37 -29.58 -1.29
C VAL A 262 -10.64 -30.85 -0.94
N THR A 263 -9.33 -30.76 -0.74
CA THR A 263 -8.46 -31.94 -0.53
C THR A 263 -8.26 -32.28 0.95
N GLY A 264 -8.48 -31.34 1.86
CA GLY A 264 -8.17 -31.48 3.28
C GLY A 264 -6.67 -31.54 3.57
N LYS A 265 -5.81 -31.15 2.64
CA LYS A 265 -4.35 -31.13 2.81
C LYS A 265 -3.85 -29.75 3.23
N ALA A 266 -2.77 -29.75 4.02
CA ALA A 266 -2.08 -28.52 4.38
C ALA A 266 -1.42 -27.89 3.15
N ILE A 267 -1.70 -26.61 2.93
CA ILE A 267 -1.03 -25.77 1.94
C ILE A 267 -0.37 -24.59 2.65
N THR A 268 0.84 -24.25 2.23
CA THR A 268 1.52 -23.06 2.74
C THR A 268 0.78 -21.84 2.20
N LEU A 269 0.40 -20.94 3.11
CA LEU A 269 0.01 -19.60 2.68
C LEU A 269 1.26 -18.98 2.07
N GLU A 270 1.34 -18.98 0.75
CA GLU A 270 2.25 -18.06 0.10
C GLU A 270 1.85 -16.67 0.62
N GLN A 271 2.70 -16.10 1.47
CA GLN A 271 2.59 -14.67 1.75
C GLN A 271 2.57 -14.04 0.38
N SER A 272 1.45 -13.39 0.06
CA SER A 272 1.31 -12.67 -1.21
C SER A 272 2.65 -11.98 -1.44
N PRO A 273 3.41 -12.36 -2.48
CA PRO A 273 4.75 -11.81 -2.64
C PRO A 273 4.54 -10.32 -2.48
N PHE A 274 5.33 -9.69 -1.58
CA PHE A 274 5.30 -8.24 -1.41
C PHE A 274 5.27 -7.70 -2.83
N ARG A 275 4.07 -7.33 -3.29
CA ARG A 275 3.91 -6.86 -4.66
C ARG A 275 4.76 -5.60 -4.67
N PRO A 276 5.94 -5.61 -5.30
CA PRO A 276 6.67 -4.38 -5.45
C PRO A 276 5.68 -3.45 -6.11
N TYR A 277 5.45 -2.30 -5.48
CA TYR A 277 4.53 -1.28 -5.95
C TYR A 277 4.64 -1.22 -7.46
N ALA A 278 3.56 -1.66 -8.11
CA ALA A 278 3.65 -2.14 -9.47
C ALA A 278 3.76 -0.98 -10.46
N LYS A 279 4.06 -1.33 -11.60
CA LYS A 279 4.30 -0.64 -12.86
C LYS A 279 3.46 0.60 -13.04
N ASN A 280 4.10 1.71 -13.26
CA ASN A 280 3.52 3.02 -13.25
C ASN A 280 3.06 3.52 -14.60
N ALA A 281 2.03 4.30 -14.52
CA ALA A 281 1.51 5.04 -15.62
C ALA A 281 2.35 6.28 -15.91
N SER A 282 2.67 6.49 -17.14
CA SER A 282 3.43 7.61 -17.66
C SER A 282 2.53 8.80 -18.04
N ALA A 283 2.99 10.05 -18.04
CA ALA A 283 2.24 11.22 -18.48
C ALA A 283 2.02 11.21 -20.00
N ALA A 284 0.81 11.37 -20.49
CA ALA A 284 0.49 11.30 -21.92
C ALA A 284 0.66 12.63 -22.64
N GLU A 285 1.01 12.51 -23.92
CA GLU A 285 1.02 13.62 -24.84
C GLU A 285 -0.41 14.02 -25.25
N GLY A 286 -0.69 15.31 -25.19
CA GLY A 286 -1.68 16.00 -26.00
C GLY A 286 -3.15 15.70 -25.74
N ALA A 287 -3.77 16.53 -24.90
CA ALA A 287 -5.22 16.65 -24.89
C ALA A 287 -5.63 18.02 -25.46
N GLU A 288 -6.59 18.00 -26.37
CA GLU A 288 -7.28 19.20 -26.86
C GLU A 288 -8.07 19.85 -25.72
N ASP A 289 -8.12 21.17 -25.79
CA ASP A 289 -8.73 22.07 -24.80
C ASP A 289 -10.24 21.79 -24.65
N ARG A 290 -10.59 20.88 -23.73
CA ARG A 290 -11.98 20.73 -23.29
C ARG A 290 -12.19 21.66 -22.11
N ASP A 291 -13.26 22.43 -22.20
CA ASP A 291 -13.69 23.35 -21.16
C ASP A 291 -13.89 22.61 -19.83
N ALA A 292 -12.90 22.72 -18.94
CA ALA A 292 -12.87 22.04 -17.64
C ALA A 292 -13.80 22.75 -16.64
N GLY A 293 -15.09 22.81 -16.97
CA GLY A 293 -16.09 23.59 -16.26
C GLY A 293 -16.38 23.19 -14.80
N GLY A 294 -15.69 22.19 -14.27
CA GLY A 294 -15.86 21.71 -12.90
C GLY A 294 -14.64 21.87 -11.99
N LEU A 295 -13.48 22.26 -12.51
CA LEU A 295 -12.23 22.34 -11.73
C LEU A 295 -12.06 23.70 -11.05
N SER A 296 -11.61 23.69 -9.80
CA SER A 296 -11.14 24.90 -9.10
C SER A 296 -9.85 25.44 -9.75
N PRO A 297 -9.46 26.69 -9.47
CA PRO A 297 -8.20 27.23 -9.98
C PRO A 297 -6.97 26.40 -9.59
N ALA A 298 -6.94 25.80 -8.38
CA ALA A 298 -5.85 24.98 -7.91
C ALA A 298 -5.80 23.62 -8.64
N GLU A 299 -6.95 22.99 -8.86
CA GLU A 299 -7.09 21.75 -9.62
C GLU A 299 -6.69 21.95 -11.09
N ARG A 300 -7.13 23.04 -11.70
CA ARG A 300 -6.76 23.39 -13.08
C ARG A 300 -5.26 23.61 -13.24
N ALA A 301 -4.65 24.36 -12.34
CA ALA A 301 -3.19 24.57 -12.34
C ALA A 301 -2.42 23.26 -12.21
N ALA A 302 -2.91 22.31 -11.41
CA ALA A 302 -2.29 20.99 -11.28
C ALA A 302 -2.42 20.17 -12.57
N VAL A 303 -3.59 20.17 -13.22
CA VAL A 303 -3.82 19.50 -14.51
C VAL A 303 -2.96 20.11 -15.62
N GLU A 304 -2.87 21.44 -15.70
CA GLU A 304 -2.01 22.13 -16.67
C GLU A 304 -0.52 21.85 -16.44
N SER A 305 -0.10 21.83 -15.18
CA SER A 305 1.27 21.48 -14.81
C SER A 305 1.63 20.06 -15.21
N ASN A 306 0.72 19.10 -15.04
CA ASN A 306 0.93 17.71 -15.41
C ASN A 306 1.31 17.53 -16.88
N ALA A 307 0.70 18.31 -17.78
CA ALA A 307 0.99 18.23 -19.22
C ALA A 307 2.42 18.64 -19.61
N GLN A 308 3.18 19.24 -18.69
CA GLN A 308 4.55 19.72 -18.91
C GLN A 308 5.60 18.82 -18.24
N LEU A 309 5.16 17.76 -17.56
CA LEU A 309 6.08 16.86 -16.88
C LEU A 309 6.70 15.88 -17.86
N LEU A 310 7.92 15.44 -17.51
CA LEU A 310 8.57 14.33 -18.21
C LEU A 310 7.71 13.09 -18.14
N THR A 311 7.72 12.32 -19.22
CA THR A 311 7.11 10.99 -19.20
C THR A 311 7.88 10.06 -18.26
N GLN A 312 7.23 8.98 -17.83
CA GLN A 312 7.89 7.93 -17.07
C GLN A 312 9.11 7.37 -17.83
N GLU A 313 8.93 7.11 -19.12
CA GLU A 313 9.96 6.57 -19.98
C GLU A 313 11.18 7.49 -20.03
N ASP A 314 10.98 8.80 -20.24
CA ASP A 314 12.04 9.78 -20.24
C ASP A 314 12.76 9.84 -18.90
N ALA A 315 12.03 9.82 -17.80
CA ALA A 315 12.61 9.84 -16.46
C ALA A 315 13.44 8.57 -16.17
N VAL A 316 12.92 7.39 -16.56
CA VAL A 316 13.64 6.11 -16.46
C VAL A 316 14.89 6.11 -17.32
N ASN A 317 14.79 6.58 -18.56
CA ASN A 317 15.94 6.66 -19.48
C ASN A 317 17.00 7.61 -18.96
N LYS A 318 16.62 8.76 -18.40
CA LYS A 318 17.54 9.67 -17.72
C LYS A 318 18.25 9.00 -16.54
N LEU A 319 17.51 8.31 -15.68
CA LEU A 319 18.12 7.59 -14.57
C LEU A 319 19.11 6.53 -15.04
N ARG A 320 18.75 5.75 -16.06
CA ARG A 320 19.64 4.75 -16.66
C ARG A 320 20.92 5.37 -17.22
N GLN A 321 20.77 6.46 -17.97
CA GLN A 321 21.90 7.17 -18.56
C GLN A 321 22.89 7.66 -17.49
N ILE A 322 22.38 8.23 -16.40
CA ILE A 322 23.21 8.79 -15.34
C ILE A 322 23.88 7.70 -14.50
N THR A 323 23.14 6.62 -14.19
CA THR A 323 23.62 5.56 -13.30
C THR A 323 24.33 4.41 -14.00
N GLY A 324 24.30 4.37 -15.33
CA GLY A 324 24.84 3.26 -16.12
C GLY A 324 24.02 1.96 -15.99
N ALA A 325 22.79 2.02 -15.50
CA ALA A 325 21.91 0.87 -15.44
C ALA A 325 21.43 0.48 -16.84
N GLY A 326 21.77 -0.72 -17.29
CA GLY A 326 21.39 -1.24 -18.60
C GLY A 326 19.90 -1.63 -18.71
N THR A 327 19.52 -2.14 -19.87
CA THR A 327 18.15 -2.63 -20.12
C THR A 327 17.83 -3.93 -19.38
N ASP A 328 18.84 -4.62 -18.85
CA ASP A 328 18.74 -5.77 -17.96
C ASP A 328 18.16 -5.42 -16.58
N PHE A 329 18.16 -4.13 -16.20
CA PHE A 329 17.46 -3.65 -15.03
C PHE A 329 16.00 -3.36 -15.39
N ALA A 330 15.09 -4.25 -15.01
CA ALA A 330 13.65 -4.04 -15.19
C ALA A 330 13.14 -2.92 -14.27
N VAL A 331 12.19 -2.13 -14.76
CA VAL A 331 11.48 -1.15 -13.93
C VAL A 331 10.56 -1.91 -12.97
N GLN A 332 10.86 -1.83 -11.69
CA GLN A 332 10.03 -2.41 -10.62
C GLN A 332 9.02 -1.40 -10.09
N ASN A 333 9.44 -0.14 -10.03
CA ASN A 333 8.57 0.96 -9.63
C ASN A 333 9.06 2.27 -10.29
N ALA A 334 8.15 3.15 -10.70
CA ALA A 334 8.40 4.54 -11.04
C ALA A 334 7.14 5.37 -10.71
N ALA A 335 7.09 6.11 -9.63
CA ALA A 335 5.94 6.88 -9.17
C ALA A 335 6.16 8.37 -9.36
N LEU A 336 5.17 9.05 -9.95
CA LEU A 336 5.12 10.51 -9.94
C LEU A 336 4.53 10.95 -8.61
N THR A 337 5.29 11.71 -7.84
CA THR A 337 4.88 12.19 -6.52
C THR A 337 5.08 13.69 -6.39
N SER A 338 4.19 14.34 -5.65
CA SER A 338 4.37 15.76 -5.32
C SER A 338 5.56 15.94 -4.37
N ALA A 339 6.37 16.99 -4.60
CA ALA A 339 7.46 17.33 -3.69
C ALA A 339 6.89 17.94 -2.40
N ALA A 340 7.24 17.36 -1.25
CA ALA A 340 6.59 17.65 0.05
C ALA A 340 6.66 19.13 0.49
N TYR A 341 7.59 19.92 -0.04
CA TYR A 341 7.87 21.28 0.43
C TYR A 341 7.71 22.38 -0.64
N GLU A 342 7.42 22.00 -1.89
CA GLU A 342 7.28 22.96 -3.00
C GLU A 342 5.95 22.77 -3.71
N LYS A 343 5.17 23.86 -3.84
CA LYS A 343 3.90 23.82 -4.56
C LYS A 343 4.12 23.48 -6.04
N ASN A 344 3.30 22.59 -6.56
CA ASN A 344 3.28 22.19 -7.98
C ASN A 344 4.62 21.66 -8.51
N ARG A 345 5.51 21.20 -7.67
CA ARG A 345 6.71 20.49 -8.05
C ARG A 345 6.48 18.99 -7.91
N TYR A 346 6.81 18.25 -8.95
CA TYR A 346 6.65 16.80 -9.02
C TYR A 346 8.00 16.13 -9.28
N VAL A 347 8.16 14.94 -8.75
CA VAL A 347 9.35 14.12 -8.91
C VAL A 347 8.99 12.70 -9.30
N TRP A 348 9.76 12.11 -10.18
CA TRP A 348 9.73 10.68 -10.45
C TRP A 348 10.58 9.95 -9.44
N ARG A 349 9.98 9.03 -8.68
CA ARG A 349 10.70 8.07 -7.84
C ARG A 349 10.75 6.74 -8.58
N ILE A 350 11.95 6.30 -8.93
CA ILE A 350 12.17 5.17 -9.82
C ILE A 350 12.97 4.11 -9.08
N TYR A 351 12.55 2.86 -9.22
CA TYR A 351 13.25 1.69 -8.72
C TYR A 351 13.42 0.67 -9.84
N LEU A 352 14.66 0.33 -10.14
CA LEU A 352 15.08 -0.63 -11.16
C LEU A 352 15.74 -1.84 -10.48
N GLN A 353 15.51 -3.04 -10.98
CA GLN A 353 16.15 -4.25 -10.46
C GLN A 353 16.52 -5.21 -11.59
N SER A 354 17.72 -5.80 -11.51
CA SER A 354 18.17 -6.87 -12.41
C SER A 354 17.76 -8.25 -11.88
N GLU A 355 17.85 -9.27 -12.73
CA GLU A 355 17.61 -10.67 -12.35
C GLU A 355 18.57 -11.14 -11.24
N GLN A 356 19.80 -10.58 -11.20
CA GLN A 356 20.80 -10.86 -10.17
C GLN A 356 20.52 -10.12 -8.84
N LYS A 357 19.34 -9.50 -8.68
CA LYS A 357 18.93 -8.73 -7.50
C LYS A 357 19.82 -7.49 -7.24
N GLN A 358 20.53 -7.00 -8.23
CA GLN A 358 21.13 -5.68 -8.19
C GLN A 358 20.01 -4.64 -8.38
N SER A 359 20.11 -3.51 -7.72
CA SER A 359 19.06 -2.49 -7.84
C SER A 359 19.63 -1.08 -7.94
N VAL A 360 18.87 -0.23 -8.63
CA VAL A 360 19.10 1.20 -8.72
C VAL A 360 17.81 1.90 -8.34
N SER A 361 17.87 2.80 -7.39
CA SER A 361 16.75 3.71 -7.11
C SER A 361 17.19 5.15 -7.34
N GLY A 362 16.28 5.97 -7.85
CA GLY A 362 16.59 7.37 -8.12
C GLY A 362 15.36 8.27 -8.06
N THR A 363 15.63 9.54 -7.84
CA THR A 363 14.62 10.60 -7.87
C THR A 363 15.00 11.60 -8.94
N ILE A 364 14.12 11.78 -9.93
CA ILE A 364 14.27 12.72 -11.04
C ILE A 364 13.24 13.82 -10.87
N ASP A 365 13.65 15.07 -10.98
CA ASP A 365 12.73 16.20 -11.08
C ASP A 365 11.88 16.05 -12.36
N ALA A 366 10.57 16.01 -12.21
CA ALA A 366 9.68 15.70 -13.31
C ALA A 366 9.54 16.84 -14.33
N GLN A 367 9.89 18.07 -13.95
CA GLN A 367 9.83 19.24 -14.86
C GLN A 367 11.16 19.44 -15.60
N THR A 368 12.27 19.34 -14.87
CA THR A 368 13.60 19.66 -15.43
C THR A 368 14.37 18.44 -15.91
N GLY A 369 14.02 17.25 -15.42
CA GLY A 369 14.78 16.03 -15.64
C GLY A 369 16.09 15.95 -14.86
N GLN A 370 16.29 16.82 -13.87
CA GLN A 370 17.47 16.81 -13.03
C GLN A 370 17.43 15.64 -12.06
N LEU A 371 18.55 14.94 -11.90
CA LEU A 371 18.72 13.94 -10.85
C LEU A 371 18.82 14.65 -9.49
N LEU A 372 17.92 14.32 -8.57
CA LEU A 372 17.93 14.84 -7.21
C LEU A 372 18.62 13.91 -6.22
N GLY A 373 18.69 12.63 -6.53
CA GLY A 373 19.38 11.64 -5.74
C GLY A 373 19.26 10.24 -6.34
N PHE A 374 20.21 9.37 -6.04
CA PHE A 374 20.15 7.97 -6.42
C PHE A 374 20.91 7.10 -5.42
N SER A 375 20.57 5.82 -5.42
CA SER A 375 21.38 4.79 -4.79
C SER A 375 21.45 3.56 -5.69
N ARG A 376 22.60 2.87 -5.65
CA ARG A 376 22.83 1.62 -6.36
C ARG A 376 23.23 0.54 -5.36
N TYR A 377 22.57 -0.60 -5.44
CA TYR A 377 22.91 -1.77 -4.64
C TYR A 377 23.34 -2.90 -5.57
N GLU A 378 24.51 -3.48 -5.29
CA GLU A 378 25.06 -4.64 -5.98
C GLU A 378 25.13 -5.82 -5.00
N SER A 379 24.33 -6.85 -5.26
CA SER A 379 24.40 -8.10 -4.49
C SER A 379 25.66 -8.86 -4.86
N GLY A 380 26.44 -9.29 -3.85
CA GLY A 380 27.60 -10.15 -4.08
C GLY A 380 28.84 -9.43 -4.59
N SER A 381 28.98 -8.12 -4.35
CA SER A 381 30.26 -7.46 -4.55
C SER A 381 31.29 -8.16 -3.69
N GLU A 382 32.14 -8.98 -4.31
CA GLU A 382 33.39 -9.38 -3.69
C GLU A 382 34.04 -8.11 -3.19
N ARG A 383 34.41 -8.09 -1.92
CA ARG A 383 35.12 -6.95 -1.34
C ARG A 383 36.28 -6.67 -2.28
N LEU A 384 36.25 -5.51 -2.97
CA LEU A 384 37.36 -5.10 -3.82
C LEU A 384 38.63 -5.28 -3.01
N ALA A 385 39.61 -5.98 -3.58
CA ALA A 385 40.81 -6.43 -2.86
C ALA A 385 41.59 -5.26 -2.26
N GLU A 386 41.40 -4.06 -2.78
CA GLU A 386 42.04 -2.84 -2.27
C GLU A 386 41.03 -1.68 -2.22
N PRO A 387 40.94 -0.94 -1.10
CA PRO A 387 40.15 0.28 -1.03
C PRO A 387 40.75 1.34 -1.99
N GLN A 388 39.88 2.01 -2.73
CA GLN A 388 40.31 3.13 -3.57
C GLN A 388 40.86 4.26 -2.68
N SER A 389 41.88 4.98 -3.19
CA SER A 389 42.38 6.14 -2.49
C SER A 389 41.38 7.29 -2.50
N GLN A 390 41.47 8.18 -1.51
CA GLN A 390 40.60 9.39 -1.43
C GLN A 390 40.67 10.18 -2.75
N ALA A 391 41.85 10.32 -3.33
CA ALA A 391 42.03 11.04 -4.61
C ALA A 391 41.28 10.39 -5.78
N GLN A 392 41.21 9.06 -5.83
CA GLN A 392 40.43 8.33 -6.85
C GLN A 392 38.95 8.50 -6.62
N ALA A 393 38.47 8.49 -5.37
CA ALA A 393 37.11 8.76 -5.04
C ALA A 393 36.68 10.19 -5.39
N ASP A 394 37.50 11.18 -5.07
CA ASP A 394 37.28 12.59 -5.40
C ASP A 394 37.22 12.81 -6.91
N GLN A 395 38.10 12.15 -7.66
CA GLN A 395 38.11 12.21 -9.14
C GLN A 395 36.84 11.57 -9.72
N ALA A 396 36.38 10.44 -9.18
CA ALA A 396 35.15 9.81 -9.62
C ALA A 396 33.91 10.68 -9.32
N VAL A 397 33.85 11.32 -8.15
CA VAL A 397 32.80 12.29 -7.82
C VAL A 397 32.82 13.48 -8.75
N ALA A 398 34.02 14.06 -9.02
CA ALA A 398 34.14 15.18 -9.94
C ALA A 398 33.71 14.83 -11.37
N ALA A 399 34.02 13.63 -11.85
CA ALA A 399 33.58 13.14 -13.15
C ALA A 399 32.05 12.88 -13.21
N PHE A 400 31.43 12.48 -12.10
CA PHE A 400 30.00 12.28 -12.02
C PHE A 400 29.21 13.60 -12.03
N LEU A 401 29.76 14.66 -11.44
CA LEU A 401 29.12 15.98 -11.33
C LEU A 401 29.25 16.86 -12.60
N GLN A 402 30.02 16.45 -13.61
CA GLN A 402 30.13 17.11 -14.90
C GLN A 402 29.04 16.64 -15.90
#